data_ebf0fc3d145870a13ddbc0fb63f6cfe0
#
_entry.id   ebf0fc3d145870a13ddbc0fb63f6cfe0
#
_cell.length_a   1.000
_cell.length_b   1.000
_cell.length_c   1.000
_cell.angle_alpha   90.00
_cell.angle_beta   90.00
_cell.angle_gamma   90.00
#
_symmetry.space_group_name_H-M   'P 1'
#
loop_
_entity.id
_entity.type
_entity.pdbx_description
1 polymer ?
#
loop_
_entity_poly.entity_id
_entity_poly.type
_entity_poly.pdbx_seq_one_letter_code
_entity_poly.pdbx_strand_id
1 'polypeptide(L)'
;MNTIKRLLLKILNACTLFFENFKKKVPVIVPAFSGNLLNDRTALITGGTQGIGFAIAEAFARNNATVIITGRNIERINSALNALKNNNPEKAENFFGIVMDVSKPELFETKLSEISRLIGGKKIDILVNNAGIMKGSLENATENDFDEVLNTNVKGAYFLSRVVAKHMVKNNVAGNILNIASSSSLRPAISPYALSKWSIRGMTMGFAKALIKHNIVVNAIAPGPTATPLLVNPAKENISCKNSPSKRFATAQEIANMAVILTSNLSRMVVGDTVYMTGGCANLTFDDINYDINF
;
A
#
# COMPACT_ATOMS: atom_id res chain seq x y z
N MET A 1 -11.03 35.45 -25.48
CA MET A 1 -11.54 35.46 -24.09
C MET A 1 -10.64 36.34 -23.26
N ASN A 2 -11.18 37.46 -22.75
CA ASN A 2 -10.49 38.68 -22.33
C ASN A 2 -9.38 38.49 -21.30
N THR A 3 -8.24 39.17 -21.53
CA THR A 3 -7.10 39.35 -20.63
C THR A 3 -7.54 39.71 -19.20
N ILE A 4 -8.60 40.50 -19.04
CA ILE A 4 -9.23 40.88 -17.78
C ILE A 4 -9.80 39.67 -17.05
N LYS A 5 -10.44 38.71 -17.72
CA LYS A 5 -11.01 37.50 -17.15
C LYS A 5 -9.90 36.57 -16.58
N ARG A 6 -8.78 36.53 -17.29
CA ARG A 6 -7.58 35.76 -16.89
C ARG A 6 -6.88 36.38 -15.65
N LEU A 7 -6.88 37.73 -15.57
CA LEU A 7 -6.31 38.46 -14.46
C LEU A 7 -7.21 38.32 -13.22
N LEU A 8 -8.52 38.43 -13.37
CA LEU A 8 -9.49 38.21 -12.29
C LEU A 8 -9.42 36.79 -11.72
N LEU A 9 -9.26 35.76 -12.56
CA LEU A 9 -9.07 34.37 -12.09
C LEU A 9 -7.75 34.22 -11.31
N LYS A 10 -6.67 34.86 -11.75
CA LYS A 10 -5.38 34.83 -11.02
C LYS A 10 -5.49 35.51 -9.65
N ILE A 11 -6.18 36.65 -9.58
CA ILE A 11 -6.42 37.37 -8.32
C ILE A 11 -7.32 36.54 -7.39
N LEU A 12 -8.39 35.95 -7.91
CA LEU A 12 -9.28 35.06 -7.13
C LEU A 12 -8.52 33.86 -6.56
N ASN A 13 -7.71 33.21 -7.37
CA ASN A 13 -6.87 32.08 -6.95
C ASN A 13 -5.81 32.50 -5.91
N ALA A 14 -5.21 33.68 -6.07
CA ALA A 14 -4.25 34.21 -5.08
C ALA A 14 -4.94 34.55 -3.75
N CYS A 15 -6.13 35.15 -3.78
CA CYS A 15 -6.93 35.40 -2.60
C CYS A 15 -7.37 34.11 -1.93
N THR A 16 -7.80 33.10 -2.69
CA THR A 16 -8.18 31.80 -2.14
C THR A 16 -7.01 31.13 -1.44
N LEU A 17 -5.82 31.14 -2.06
CA LEU A 17 -4.56 30.62 -1.46
C LEU A 17 -4.17 31.41 -0.21
N PHE A 18 -4.35 32.74 -0.21
CA PHE A 18 -4.08 33.58 0.96
C PHE A 18 -5.00 33.23 2.12
N PHE A 19 -6.31 33.11 1.89
CA PHE A 19 -7.27 32.71 2.93
C PHE A 19 -7.11 31.27 3.40
N GLU A 20 -6.66 30.35 2.55
CA GLU A 20 -6.34 28.97 2.96
C GLU A 20 -5.13 28.91 3.94
N ASN A 21 -4.16 29.80 3.77
CA ASN A 21 -3.02 29.90 4.70
C ASN A 21 -3.40 30.47 6.09
N PHE A 22 -4.52 31.17 6.22
CA PHE A 22 -5.04 31.67 7.49
C PHE A 22 -6.01 30.71 8.20
N LYS A 23 -6.42 29.61 7.54
CA LYS A 23 -7.22 28.59 8.22
C LYS A 23 -6.38 27.95 9.33
N LYS A 24 -6.94 27.93 10.53
CA LYS A 24 -6.33 27.30 11.70
C LYS A 24 -5.93 25.87 11.33
N LYS A 25 -4.64 25.56 11.35
CA LYS A 25 -4.15 24.20 11.14
C LYS A 25 -4.66 23.34 12.29
N VAL A 26 -5.44 22.31 11.96
CA VAL A 26 -5.87 21.30 12.93
C VAL A 26 -4.93 20.11 12.76
N PRO A 27 -4.13 19.77 13.77
CA PRO A 27 -3.26 18.62 13.68
C PRO A 27 -4.09 17.33 13.62
N VAL A 28 -3.75 16.45 12.69
CA VAL A 28 -4.30 15.09 12.65
C VAL A 28 -3.37 14.22 13.47
N ILE A 29 -3.80 13.87 14.67
CA ILE A 29 -3.06 12.97 15.56
C ILE A 29 -3.51 11.55 15.25
N VAL A 30 -2.62 10.75 14.70
CA VAL A 30 -2.83 9.31 14.47
C VAL A 30 -1.97 8.56 15.47
N PRO A 31 -2.58 7.92 16.48
CA PRO A 31 -1.80 7.13 17.43
C PRO A 31 -1.10 5.98 16.69
N ALA A 32 0.19 5.82 16.95
CA ALA A 32 0.91 4.65 16.48
C ALA A 32 0.45 3.44 17.31
N PHE A 33 -0.03 2.41 16.61
CA PHE A 33 -0.39 1.16 17.25
C PHE A 33 0.91 0.42 17.61
N SER A 34 1.16 0.20 18.90
CA SER A 34 2.33 -0.50 19.39
C SER A 34 1.91 -1.59 20.38
N GLY A 35 2.63 -2.70 20.41
CA GLY A 35 2.33 -3.82 21.31
C GLY A 35 2.96 -5.12 20.82
N ASN A 36 2.31 -6.23 21.15
CA ASN A 36 2.81 -7.58 20.87
C ASN A 36 1.94 -8.35 19.88
N LEU A 37 1.13 -7.65 19.05
CA LEU A 37 0.14 -8.30 18.18
C LEU A 37 0.78 -9.19 17.10
N LEU A 38 2.02 -8.91 16.72
CA LEU A 38 2.76 -9.65 15.70
C LEU A 38 4.02 -10.30 16.27
N ASN A 39 4.00 -10.61 17.58
CA ASN A 39 5.12 -11.27 18.23
C ASN A 39 5.47 -12.58 17.51
N ASP A 40 6.77 -12.81 17.30
CA ASP A 40 7.32 -13.97 16.58
C ASP A 40 6.86 -14.13 15.12
N ARG A 41 6.18 -13.11 14.56
CA ARG A 41 5.78 -13.11 13.15
C ARG A 41 6.89 -12.59 12.25
N THR A 42 6.93 -13.09 11.02
CA THR A 42 7.90 -12.72 10.01
C THR A 42 7.19 -12.24 8.74
N ALA A 43 7.31 -10.96 8.44
CA ALA A 43 6.59 -10.30 7.37
C ALA A 43 7.49 -9.97 6.18
N LEU A 44 7.07 -10.37 4.98
CA LEU A 44 7.64 -9.94 3.71
C LEU A 44 6.74 -8.83 3.11
N ILE A 45 7.30 -7.63 2.91
CA ILE A 45 6.57 -6.46 2.43
C ILE A 45 7.16 -6.00 1.10
N THR A 46 6.38 -6.08 0.02
CA THR A 46 6.81 -5.59 -1.29
C THR A 46 6.63 -4.08 -1.40
N GLY A 47 7.61 -3.38 -2.02
CA GLY A 47 7.56 -1.92 -2.12
C GLY A 47 7.63 -1.21 -0.77
N GLY A 48 8.41 -1.76 0.19
CA GLY A 48 8.53 -1.26 1.56
C GLY A 48 9.46 -0.05 1.73
N THR A 49 9.99 0.53 0.66
CA THR A 49 10.99 1.60 0.75
C THR A 49 10.41 2.99 0.95
N GLN A 50 9.10 3.18 0.80
CA GLN A 50 8.42 4.47 0.98
C GLN A 50 6.91 4.29 1.18
N GLY A 51 6.22 5.38 1.53
CA GLY A 51 4.75 5.47 1.56
C GLY A 51 4.11 4.43 2.48
N ILE A 52 3.04 3.79 1.99
CA ILE A 52 2.25 2.82 2.77
C ILE A 52 3.11 1.62 3.20
N GLY A 53 3.92 1.07 2.29
CA GLY A 53 4.76 -0.09 2.61
C GLY A 53 5.80 0.19 3.69
N PHE A 54 6.39 1.39 3.70
CA PHE A 54 7.31 1.82 4.75
C PHE A 54 6.60 1.96 6.11
N ALA A 55 5.43 2.61 6.13
CA ALA A 55 4.64 2.76 7.35
C ALA A 55 4.17 1.40 7.91
N ILE A 56 3.80 0.44 7.04
CA ILE A 56 3.48 -0.93 7.45
C ILE A 56 4.70 -1.62 8.06
N ALA A 57 5.88 -1.48 7.43
CA ALA A 57 7.12 -2.05 7.95
C ALA A 57 7.44 -1.55 9.37
N GLU A 58 7.30 -0.24 9.58
CA GLU A 58 7.50 0.39 10.87
C GLU A 58 6.47 -0.08 11.91
N ALA A 59 5.19 -0.10 11.56
CA ALA A 59 4.12 -0.53 12.46
C ALA A 59 4.24 -2.02 12.84
N PHE A 60 4.66 -2.87 11.91
CA PHE A 60 4.86 -4.29 12.15
C PHE A 60 6.02 -4.52 13.15
N ALA A 61 7.14 -3.83 12.97
CA ALA A 61 8.27 -3.93 13.90
C ALA A 61 7.91 -3.42 15.31
N ARG A 62 7.14 -2.32 15.42
CA ARG A 62 6.60 -1.84 16.72
C ARG A 62 5.68 -2.85 17.39
N ASN A 63 5.15 -3.82 16.64
CA ASN A 63 4.36 -4.93 17.14
C ASN A 63 5.14 -6.25 17.21
N ASN A 64 6.48 -6.16 17.27
CA ASN A 64 7.43 -7.27 17.46
C ASN A 64 7.56 -8.24 16.28
N ALA A 65 7.20 -7.85 15.06
CA ALA A 65 7.48 -8.65 13.88
C ALA A 65 8.94 -8.52 13.44
N THR A 66 9.48 -9.59 12.85
CA THR A 66 10.64 -9.54 11.96
C THR A 66 10.15 -9.06 10.59
N VAL A 67 10.76 -8.03 10.00
CA VAL A 67 10.27 -7.36 8.80
C VAL A 67 11.31 -7.39 7.69
N ILE A 68 10.92 -7.90 6.52
CA ILE A 68 11.71 -7.87 5.30
C ILE A 68 11.04 -6.91 4.31
N ILE A 69 11.72 -5.82 3.96
CA ILE A 69 11.26 -4.93 2.90
C ILE A 69 11.91 -5.27 1.56
N THR A 70 11.17 -5.08 0.47
CA THR A 70 11.74 -5.24 -0.87
C THR A 70 11.53 -4.01 -1.74
N GLY A 71 12.39 -3.88 -2.74
CA GLY A 71 12.36 -2.84 -3.76
C GLY A 71 13.28 -3.21 -4.92
N ARG A 72 13.31 -2.41 -5.98
CA ARG A 72 14.15 -2.64 -7.17
C ARG A 72 15.54 -2.00 -7.06
N ASN A 73 15.69 -1.02 -6.18
CA ASN A 73 16.92 -0.22 -6.07
C ASN A 73 17.51 -0.41 -4.67
N ILE A 74 18.79 -0.82 -4.62
CA ILE A 74 19.47 -1.14 -3.38
C ILE A 74 19.73 0.10 -2.50
N GLU A 75 20.03 1.26 -3.10
CA GLU A 75 20.28 2.49 -2.36
C GLU A 75 19.01 2.95 -1.63
N ARG A 76 17.83 2.84 -2.28
CA ARG A 76 16.54 3.14 -1.65
C ARG A 76 16.20 2.15 -0.53
N ILE A 77 16.54 0.88 -0.69
CA ILE A 77 16.36 -0.12 0.36
C ILE A 77 17.24 0.23 1.56
N ASN A 78 18.53 0.52 1.35
CA ASN A 78 19.45 0.86 2.42
C ASN A 78 19.04 2.15 3.14
N SER A 79 18.63 3.17 2.39
CA SER A 79 18.09 4.42 2.96
C SER A 79 16.84 4.16 3.82
N ALA A 80 15.90 3.34 3.34
CA ALA A 80 14.71 2.97 4.08
C ALA A 80 15.03 2.15 5.34
N LEU A 81 15.96 1.19 5.26
CA LEU A 81 16.41 0.42 6.42
C LEU A 81 17.05 1.31 7.48
N ASN A 82 17.90 2.25 7.08
CA ASN A 82 18.52 3.20 8.02
C ASN A 82 17.44 4.05 8.71
N ALA A 83 16.46 4.56 7.97
CA ALA A 83 15.36 5.31 8.56
C ALA A 83 14.50 4.46 9.51
N LEU A 84 14.12 3.22 9.12
CA LEU A 84 13.36 2.31 9.97
C LEU A 84 14.10 1.97 11.27
N LYS A 85 15.40 1.71 11.19
CA LYS A 85 16.23 1.39 12.36
C LYS A 85 16.41 2.60 13.28
N ASN A 86 16.63 3.79 12.71
CA ASN A 86 16.74 5.03 13.48
C ASN A 86 15.44 5.41 14.19
N ASN A 87 14.29 5.18 13.53
CA ASN A 87 12.97 5.44 14.11
C ASN A 87 12.57 4.42 15.20
N ASN A 88 13.19 3.22 15.17
CA ASN A 88 12.86 2.12 16.09
C ASN A 88 14.16 1.44 16.58
N PRO A 89 15.00 2.14 17.36
CA PRO A 89 16.32 1.64 17.71
C PRO A 89 16.28 0.34 18.52
N GLU A 90 15.25 0.14 19.35
CA GLU A 90 15.04 -1.08 20.15
C GLU A 90 14.60 -2.29 19.31
N LYS A 91 14.29 -2.09 18.04
CA LYS A 91 13.88 -3.13 17.06
C LYS A 91 14.78 -3.15 15.82
N ALA A 92 15.94 -2.50 15.89
CA ALA A 92 16.81 -2.33 14.73
C ALA A 92 17.23 -3.65 14.07
N GLU A 93 17.41 -4.72 14.86
CA GLU A 93 17.76 -6.06 14.39
C GLU A 93 16.61 -6.79 13.67
N ASN A 94 15.38 -6.31 13.80
CA ASN A 94 14.22 -6.92 13.15
C ASN A 94 14.01 -6.48 11.70
N PHE A 95 14.80 -5.51 11.19
CA PHE A 95 14.65 -5.00 9.84
C PHE A 95 15.68 -5.55 8.87
N PHE A 96 15.19 -6.14 7.80
CA PHE A 96 15.97 -6.70 6.69
C PHE A 96 15.49 -6.11 5.36
N GLY A 97 16.36 -6.17 4.35
CA GLY A 97 16.01 -5.69 3.01
C GLY A 97 16.65 -6.54 1.92
N ILE A 98 15.94 -6.71 0.81
CA ILE A 98 16.42 -7.46 -0.35
C ILE A 98 15.94 -6.83 -1.65
N VAL A 99 16.81 -6.82 -2.66
CA VAL A 99 16.41 -6.42 -4.01
C VAL A 99 15.52 -7.49 -4.62
N MET A 100 14.28 -7.10 -4.94
CA MET A 100 13.32 -7.96 -5.62
C MET A 100 12.42 -7.11 -6.52
N ASP A 101 12.41 -7.44 -7.80
CA ASP A 101 11.47 -6.90 -8.76
C ASP A 101 10.25 -7.82 -8.84
N VAL A 102 9.09 -7.33 -8.42
CA VAL A 102 7.85 -8.12 -8.42
C VAL A 102 7.35 -8.44 -9.84
N SER A 103 7.83 -7.75 -10.87
CA SER A 103 7.50 -8.05 -12.26
C SER A 103 8.26 -9.26 -12.82
N LYS A 104 9.16 -9.87 -12.02
CA LYS A 104 10.02 -10.99 -12.37
C LYS A 104 9.68 -12.26 -11.56
N PRO A 105 8.52 -12.92 -11.80
CA PRO A 105 8.07 -14.08 -11.01
C PRO A 105 9.02 -15.28 -11.05
N GLU A 106 9.79 -15.41 -12.09
CA GLU A 106 10.80 -16.47 -12.28
C GLU A 106 11.90 -16.45 -11.21
N LEU A 107 12.10 -15.31 -10.56
CA LEU A 107 13.12 -15.15 -9.52
C LEU A 107 12.59 -15.38 -8.08
N PHE A 108 11.29 -15.55 -7.88
CA PHE A 108 10.70 -15.55 -6.53
C PHE A 108 11.21 -16.69 -5.65
N GLU A 109 11.32 -17.91 -6.16
CA GLU A 109 11.83 -19.06 -5.38
C GLU A 109 13.28 -18.82 -4.92
N THR A 110 14.13 -18.30 -5.83
CA THR A 110 15.50 -17.90 -5.49
C THR A 110 15.52 -16.82 -4.41
N LYS A 111 14.69 -15.78 -4.58
CA LYS A 111 14.60 -14.68 -3.61
C LYS A 111 14.08 -15.14 -2.25
N LEU A 112 13.11 -16.03 -2.20
CA LEU A 112 12.66 -16.61 -0.92
C LEU A 112 13.76 -17.43 -0.24
N SER A 113 14.59 -18.14 -1.00
CA SER A 113 15.74 -18.86 -0.47
C SER A 113 16.81 -17.91 0.08
N GLU A 114 17.06 -16.77 -0.57
CA GLU A 114 17.95 -15.70 -0.09
C GLU A 114 17.39 -15.08 1.22
N ILE A 115 16.08 -14.77 1.25
CA ILE A 115 15.41 -14.25 2.44
C ILE A 115 15.54 -15.23 3.61
N SER A 116 15.28 -16.52 3.38
CA SER A 116 15.37 -17.54 4.43
C SER A 116 16.77 -17.56 5.08
N ARG A 117 17.83 -17.46 4.28
CA ARG A 117 19.20 -17.36 4.80
C ARG A 117 19.43 -16.06 5.59
N LEU A 118 18.94 -14.95 5.07
CA LEU A 118 19.10 -13.62 5.67
C LEU A 118 18.47 -13.53 7.07
N ILE A 119 17.32 -14.18 7.27
CA ILE A 119 16.57 -14.16 8.55
C ILE A 119 16.82 -15.39 9.44
N GLY A 120 17.92 -16.11 9.22
CA GLY A 120 18.31 -17.25 10.06
C GLY A 120 17.34 -18.43 10.00
N GLY A 121 16.71 -18.70 8.86
CA GLY A 121 15.79 -19.82 8.65
C GLY A 121 14.37 -19.64 9.20
N LYS A 122 14.04 -18.47 9.77
CA LYS A 122 12.66 -18.13 10.15
C LYS A 122 11.72 -18.30 8.94
N LYS A 123 10.47 -18.65 9.19
CA LYS A 123 9.46 -18.84 8.13
C LYS A 123 8.69 -17.55 7.91
N ILE A 124 8.50 -17.17 6.66
CA ILE A 124 7.59 -16.07 6.31
C ILE A 124 6.17 -16.54 6.59
N ASP A 125 5.46 -15.84 7.44
CA ASP A 125 4.07 -16.11 7.79
C ASP A 125 3.13 -14.93 7.51
N ILE A 126 3.68 -13.77 7.12
CA ILE A 126 2.92 -12.63 6.60
C ILE A 126 3.51 -12.20 5.27
N LEU A 127 2.67 -12.09 4.24
CA LEU A 127 3.01 -11.44 2.99
C LEU A 127 2.16 -10.19 2.83
N VAL A 128 2.79 -9.05 2.55
CA VAL A 128 2.11 -7.81 2.17
C VAL A 128 2.44 -7.46 0.72
N ASN A 129 1.47 -7.66 -0.17
CA ASN A 129 1.55 -7.22 -1.57
C ASN A 129 1.21 -5.73 -1.64
N ASN A 130 2.21 -4.87 -1.48
CA ASN A 130 2.06 -3.42 -1.51
C ASN A 130 2.70 -2.78 -2.75
N ALA A 131 3.69 -3.41 -3.37
CA ALA A 131 4.32 -2.87 -4.57
C ALA A 131 3.27 -2.58 -5.66
N GLY A 132 3.34 -1.37 -6.22
CA GLY A 132 2.43 -0.96 -7.28
C GLY A 132 2.88 0.32 -7.94
N ILE A 133 2.47 0.49 -9.20
CA ILE A 133 2.71 1.69 -10.01
C ILE A 133 1.39 2.15 -10.63
N MET A 134 1.38 3.41 -11.02
CA MET A 134 0.26 4.04 -11.72
C MET A 134 0.81 4.74 -12.96
N LYS A 135 0.30 4.36 -14.14
CA LYS A 135 0.68 4.92 -15.44
C LYS A 135 -0.54 4.98 -16.35
N GLY A 136 -0.56 5.99 -17.18
CA GLY A 136 -1.56 6.17 -18.22
C GLY A 136 -2.99 6.37 -17.72
N SER A 137 -3.82 6.90 -18.59
CA SER A 137 -5.27 7.07 -18.46
C SER A 137 -5.94 6.46 -19.70
N LEU A 138 -7.27 6.51 -19.79
CA LEU A 138 -7.98 6.10 -21.01
C LEU A 138 -7.52 6.89 -22.24
N GLU A 139 -7.15 8.16 -22.08
CA GLU A 139 -6.73 9.05 -23.15
C GLU A 139 -5.31 8.78 -23.67
N ASN A 140 -4.40 8.35 -22.80
CA ASN A 140 -2.96 8.40 -23.10
C ASN A 140 -2.16 7.16 -22.70
N ALA A 141 -2.81 6.11 -22.17
CA ALA A 141 -2.09 4.88 -21.83
C ALA A 141 -1.55 4.21 -23.08
N THR A 142 -0.26 3.96 -23.11
CA THR A 142 0.38 3.11 -24.10
C THR A 142 0.23 1.62 -23.73
N GLU A 143 0.42 0.72 -24.71
CA GLU A 143 0.48 -0.72 -24.47
C GLU A 143 1.55 -1.06 -23.42
N ASN A 144 2.73 -0.43 -23.50
CA ASN A 144 3.80 -0.59 -22.52
C ASN A 144 3.39 -0.14 -21.11
N ASP A 145 2.66 0.97 -20.96
CA ASP A 145 2.15 1.42 -19.66
C ASP A 145 1.16 0.41 -19.09
N PHE A 146 0.28 -0.13 -19.94
CA PHE A 146 -0.68 -1.16 -19.55
C PHE A 146 0.06 -2.41 -19.04
N ASP A 147 1.01 -2.91 -19.80
CA ASP A 147 1.79 -4.09 -19.47
C ASP A 147 2.61 -3.90 -18.18
N GLU A 148 3.29 -2.77 -18.04
CA GLU A 148 4.06 -2.49 -16.82
C GLU A 148 3.16 -2.46 -15.58
N VAL A 149 1.99 -1.82 -15.68
CA VAL A 149 1.04 -1.76 -14.56
C VAL A 149 0.51 -3.16 -14.22
N LEU A 150 0.05 -3.93 -15.20
CA LEU A 150 -0.48 -5.27 -14.95
C LEU A 150 0.62 -6.24 -14.49
N ASN A 151 1.81 -6.17 -15.06
CA ASN A 151 2.94 -7.00 -14.65
C ASN A 151 3.37 -6.72 -13.20
N THR A 152 3.40 -5.44 -12.80
CA THR A 152 3.78 -5.06 -11.43
C THR A 152 2.65 -5.33 -10.45
N ASN A 153 1.46 -4.76 -10.70
CA ASN A 153 0.39 -4.71 -9.70
C ASN A 153 -0.37 -6.04 -9.57
N VAL A 154 -0.52 -6.80 -10.67
CA VAL A 154 -1.34 -8.02 -10.70
C VAL A 154 -0.49 -9.27 -10.78
N LYS A 155 0.29 -9.43 -11.87
CA LYS A 155 1.11 -10.62 -12.10
C LYS A 155 2.08 -10.86 -10.94
N GLY A 156 2.78 -9.80 -10.51
CA GLY A 156 3.72 -9.88 -9.39
C GLY A 156 3.04 -10.33 -8.10
N ALA A 157 1.94 -9.67 -7.72
CA ALA A 157 1.20 -10.01 -6.50
C ALA A 157 0.62 -11.45 -6.57
N TYR A 158 0.09 -11.86 -7.72
CA TYR A 158 -0.47 -13.20 -7.92
C TYR A 158 0.59 -14.30 -7.73
N PHE A 159 1.69 -14.21 -8.46
CA PHE A 159 2.72 -15.26 -8.43
C PHE A 159 3.49 -15.26 -7.12
N LEU A 160 3.76 -14.10 -6.51
CA LEU A 160 4.41 -14.05 -5.20
C LEU A 160 3.49 -14.65 -4.12
N SER A 161 2.20 -14.33 -4.12
CA SER A 161 1.22 -14.95 -3.21
C SER A 161 1.18 -16.46 -3.39
N ARG A 162 1.19 -16.96 -4.63
CA ARG A 162 1.21 -18.40 -4.92
C ARG A 162 2.46 -19.08 -4.38
N VAL A 163 3.64 -18.49 -4.57
CA VAL A 163 4.90 -19.07 -4.11
C VAL A 163 4.98 -19.04 -2.59
N VAL A 164 4.66 -17.91 -1.95
CA VAL A 164 4.66 -17.79 -0.48
C VAL A 164 3.62 -18.71 0.15
N ALA A 165 2.40 -18.78 -0.40
CA ALA A 165 1.38 -19.71 0.09
C ALA A 165 1.83 -21.18 0.00
N LYS A 166 2.49 -21.58 -1.09
CA LYS A 166 3.08 -22.91 -1.24
C LYS A 166 4.11 -23.21 -0.14
N HIS A 167 4.97 -22.23 0.18
CA HIS A 167 5.92 -22.34 1.28
C HIS A 167 5.22 -22.43 2.65
N MET A 168 4.19 -21.62 2.89
CA MET A 168 3.40 -21.70 4.14
C MET A 168 2.75 -23.07 4.29
N VAL A 169 2.09 -23.60 3.25
CA VAL A 169 1.45 -24.94 3.28
C VAL A 169 2.47 -26.03 3.53
N LYS A 170 3.60 -26.04 2.79
CA LYS A 170 4.66 -27.04 2.94
C LYS A 170 5.25 -27.08 4.35
N ASN A 171 5.30 -25.94 5.03
CA ASN A 171 5.88 -25.83 6.35
C ASN A 171 4.83 -25.79 7.49
N ASN A 172 3.54 -26.06 7.20
CA ASN A 172 2.43 -25.99 8.15
C ASN A 172 2.34 -24.63 8.89
N VAL A 173 2.60 -23.54 8.18
CA VAL A 173 2.55 -22.16 8.72
C VAL A 173 1.14 -21.61 8.58
N ALA A 174 0.51 -21.28 9.71
CA ALA A 174 -0.72 -20.50 9.73
C ALA A 174 -0.39 -19.03 9.41
N GLY A 175 -0.75 -18.61 8.18
CA GLY A 175 -0.24 -17.34 7.61
C GLY A 175 -1.31 -16.31 7.32
N ASN A 176 -0.82 -15.13 6.90
CA ASN A 176 -1.66 -14.05 6.37
C ASN A 176 -1.08 -13.55 5.04
N ILE A 177 -1.95 -13.29 4.06
CA ILE A 177 -1.62 -12.54 2.86
C ILE A 177 -2.48 -11.29 2.86
N LEU A 178 -1.84 -10.12 2.90
CA LEU A 178 -2.49 -8.82 2.85
C LEU A 178 -2.19 -8.13 1.52
N ASN A 179 -3.23 -7.81 0.78
CA ASN A 179 -3.10 -7.10 -0.49
C ASN A 179 -3.42 -5.62 -0.31
N ILE A 180 -2.61 -4.72 -0.86
CA ILE A 180 -2.93 -3.30 -0.92
C ILE A 180 -3.65 -3.00 -2.23
N ALA A 181 -4.99 -2.97 -2.15
CA ALA A 181 -5.88 -2.60 -3.24
C ALA A 181 -5.95 -1.06 -3.42
N SER A 182 -7.12 -0.51 -3.66
CA SER A 182 -7.40 0.93 -3.75
C SER A 182 -8.91 1.16 -3.75
N SER A 183 -9.35 2.36 -3.41
CA SER A 183 -10.72 2.83 -3.69
C SER A 183 -11.08 2.70 -5.18
N SER A 184 -10.10 2.68 -6.07
CA SER A 184 -10.29 2.42 -7.52
C SER A 184 -10.90 1.04 -7.81
N SER A 185 -10.87 0.08 -6.87
CA SER A 185 -11.54 -1.21 -7.00
C SER A 185 -13.06 -1.19 -6.72
N LEU A 186 -13.63 0.00 -6.45
CA LEU A 186 -15.07 0.27 -6.35
C LEU A 186 -15.60 1.17 -7.45
N ARG A 187 -14.72 1.75 -8.29
CA ARG A 187 -15.06 2.77 -9.27
C ARG A 187 -15.11 2.19 -10.68
N PRO A 188 -15.80 2.85 -11.63
CA PRO A 188 -15.61 2.60 -13.04
C PRO A 188 -14.11 2.66 -13.40
N ALA A 189 -13.63 1.64 -14.10
CA ALA A 189 -12.21 1.47 -14.38
C ALA A 189 -11.85 2.06 -15.76
N ILE A 190 -11.26 3.24 -15.77
CA ILE A 190 -10.85 3.98 -17.00
C ILE A 190 -9.32 4.06 -17.14
N SER A 191 -8.56 3.25 -16.42
CA SER A 191 -7.11 3.23 -16.52
C SER A 191 -6.56 1.84 -16.22
N PRO A 192 -5.34 1.50 -16.70
CA PRO A 192 -4.67 0.26 -16.36
C PRO A 192 -4.55 0.06 -14.84
N TYR A 193 -4.29 1.15 -14.11
CA TYR A 193 -4.23 1.12 -12.65
C TYR A 193 -5.56 0.68 -12.02
N ALA A 194 -6.69 1.30 -12.42
CA ALA A 194 -7.99 0.95 -11.88
C ALA A 194 -8.34 -0.52 -12.18
N LEU A 195 -8.10 -0.99 -13.42
CA LEU A 195 -8.25 -2.40 -13.79
C LEU A 195 -7.40 -3.32 -12.91
N SER A 196 -6.14 -2.94 -12.64
CA SER A 196 -5.26 -3.73 -11.77
C SER A 196 -5.82 -3.84 -10.35
N LYS A 197 -6.44 -2.78 -9.82
CA LYS A 197 -6.99 -2.78 -8.45
C LYS A 197 -8.29 -3.58 -8.33
N TRP A 198 -9.11 -3.63 -9.38
CA TRP A 198 -10.23 -4.59 -9.48
C TRP A 198 -9.72 -6.04 -9.48
N SER A 199 -8.65 -6.32 -10.24
CA SER A 199 -8.02 -7.65 -10.26
C SER A 199 -7.53 -8.07 -8.87
N ILE A 200 -6.91 -7.17 -8.12
CA ILE A 200 -6.44 -7.44 -6.74
C ILE A 200 -7.61 -7.77 -5.81
N ARG A 201 -8.74 -7.05 -5.92
CA ARG A 201 -9.94 -7.36 -5.14
C ARG A 201 -10.47 -8.78 -5.44
N GLY A 202 -10.64 -9.12 -6.73
CA GLY A 202 -11.08 -10.46 -7.13
C GLY A 202 -10.09 -11.57 -6.73
N MET A 203 -8.78 -11.30 -6.88
CA MET A 203 -7.71 -12.21 -6.45
C MET A 203 -7.77 -12.47 -4.94
N THR A 204 -8.03 -11.45 -4.12
CA THR A 204 -8.13 -11.58 -2.66
C THR A 204 -9.19 -12.62 -2.28
N MET A 205 -10.39 -12.52 -2.85
CA MET A 205 -11.48 -13.47 -2.60
C MET A 205 -11.13 -14.90 -3.06
N GLY A 206 -10.54 -15.03 -4.25
CA GLY A 206 -10.18 -16.32 -4.81
C GLY A 206 -9.10 -17.04 -3.99
N PHE A 207 -8.04 -16.32 -3.61
CA PHE A 207 -6.99 -16.88 -2.78
C PHE A 207 -7.48 -17.20 -1.36
N ALA A 208 -8.34 -16.35 -0.77
CA ALA A 208 -8.93 -16.62 0.53
C ALA A 208 -9.71 -17.93 0.53
N LYS A 209 -10.59 -18.13 -0.45
CA LYS A 209 -11.35 -19.38 -0.59
C LYS A 209 -10.46 -20.61 -0.74
N ALA A 210 -9.38 -20.50 -1.51
CA ALA A 210 -8.49 -21.63 -1.77
C ALA A 210 -7.60 -21.97 -0.55
N LEU A 211 -7.19 -20.96 0.23
CA LEU A 211 -6.14 -21.10 1.23
C LEU A 211 -6.64 -21.22 2.67
N ILE A 212 -7.89 -20.84 2.95
CA ILE A 212 -8.43 -20.88 4.32
C ILE A 212 -8.37 -22.27 4.96
N LYS A 213 -8.55 -23.34 4.17
CA LYS A 213 -8.42 -24.73 4.64
C LYS A 213 -7.00 -25.08 5.13
N HIS A 214 -6.00 -24.26 4.80
CA HIS A 214 -4.63 -24.37 5.24
C HIS A 214 -4.28 -23.36 6.36
N ASN A 215 -5.28 -22.77 7.01
CA ASN A 215 -5.12 -21.70 8.01
C ASN A 215 -4.38 -20.46 7.50
N ILE A 216 -4.42 -20.19 6.18
CA ILE A 216 -3.88 -18.98 5.58
C ILE A 216 -5.05 -18.03 5.31
N VAL A 217 -5.05 -16.88 5.97
CA VAL A 217 -6.05 -15.83 5.80
C VAL A 217 -5.59 -14.85 4.75
N VAL A 218 -6.46 -14.51 3.81
CA VAL A 218 -6.15 -13.54 2.75
C VAL A 218 -7.17 -12.42 2.80
N ASN A 219 -6.71 -11.18 2.93
CA ASN A 219 -7.55 -9.98 2.94
C ASN A 219 -6.89 -8.86 2.13
N ALA A 220 -7.63 -7.77 1.92
CA ALA A 220 -7.09 -6.55 1.33
C ALA A 220 -7.44 -5.32 2.18
N ILE A 221 -6.59 -4.30 2.09
CA ILE A 221 -6.94 -2.92 2.42
C ILE A 221 -7.06 -2.17 1.10
N ALA A 222 -8.09 -1.36 0.98
CA ALA A 222 -8.32 -0.47 -0.16
C ALA A 222 -8.23 0.99 0.30
N PRO A 223 -7.05 1.60 0.26
CA PRO A 223 -6.88 3.00 0.59
C PRO A 223 -7.62 3.89 -0.42
N GLY A 224 -8.17 4.99 0.06
CA GLY A 224 -8.50 6.15 -0.74
C GLY A 224 -7.28 7.06 -0.96
N PRO A 225 -7.49 8.33 -1.27
CA PRO A 225 -6.43 9.31 -1.35
C PRO A 225 -5.60 9.31 -0.06
N THR A 226 -4.32 8.94 -0.17
CA THR A 226 -3.40 8.79 0.97
C THR A 226 -2.20 9.71 0.78
N ALA A 227 -1.82 10.44 1.83
CA ALA A 227 -0.67 11.33 1.82
C ALA A 227 0.64 10.52 1.77
N THR A 228 1.09 10.24 0.55
CA THR A 228 2.32 9.51 0.26
C THR A 228 3.08 10.22 -0.85
N PRO A 229 4.39 9.96 -1.03
CA PRO A 229 5.17 10.53 -2.14
C PRO A 229 4.58 10.30 -3.54
N LEU A 230 3.68 9.33 -3.67
CA LEU A 230 2.97 9.05 -4.93
C LEU A 230 1.94 10.13 -5.28
N LEU A 231 1.28 10.73 -4.29
CA LEU A 231 0.14 11.65 -4.49
C LEU A 231 0.40 13.06 -3.95
N VAL A 232 1.25 13.23 -2.98
CA VAL A 232 1.49 14.50 -2.28
C VAL A 232 2.98 14.73 -2.14
N ASN A 233 3.42 15.97 -2.41
CA ASN A 233 4.79 16.35 -2.08
C ASN A 233 4.98 16.27 -0.55
N PRO A 234 5.90 15.44 -0.03
CA PRO A 234 6.12 15.27 1.40
C PRO A 234 6.50 16.57 2.14
N ALA A 235 7.03 17.56 1.41
CA ALA A 235 7.36 18.88 1.96
C ALA A 235 6.12 19.75 2.26
N LYS A 236 4.92 19.34 1.82
CA LYS A 236 3.67 20.03 2.13
C LYS A 236 3.01 19.33 3.32
N GLU A 237 3.09 19.92 4.48
CA GLU A 237 2.43 19.45 5.72
C GLU A 237 0.89 19.40 5.64
N ASN A 238 0.31 19.97 4.59
CA ASN A 238 -1.13 20.07 4.42
C ASN A 238 -1.70 18.84 3.72
N ILE A 239 -2.42 17.99 4.45
CA ILE A 239 -3.14 16.82 3.96
C ILE A 239 -4.61 17.11 3.63
N SER A 240 -5.01 18.36 3.50
CA SER A 240 -6.38 18.75 3.11
C SER A 240 -6.70 18.20 1.71
N CYS A 241 -7.88 17.61 1.55
CA CYS A 241 -8.41 17.08 0.29
C CYS A 241 -9.87 17.53 0.12
N LYS A 242 -10.09 18.59 -0.64
CA LYS A 242 -11.40 19.24 -0.79
C LYS A 242 -12.47 18.28 -1.30
N ASN A 243 -12.12 17.39 -2.22
CA ASN A 243 -13.04 16.47 -2.88
C ASN A 243 -13.27 15.16 -2.10
N SER A 244 -12.53 14.94 -1.01
CA SER A 244 -12.81 13.81 -0.11
C SER A 244 -13.93 14.17 0.86
N PRO A 245 -14.90 13.27 1.14
CA PRO A 245 -15.90 13.49 2.19
C PRO A 245 -15.26 13.80 3.55
N SER A 246 -14.17 13.14 3.90
CA SER A 246 -13.41 13.39 5.13
C SER A 246 -12.61 14.69 5.12
N LYS A 247 -12.59 15.43 3.99
CA LYS A 247 -11.87 16.69 3.76
C LYS A 247 -10.34 16.59 3.91
N ARG A 248 -9.80 15.39 3.99
CA ARG A 248 -8.36 15.16 4.08
C ARG A 248 -7.95 13.87 3.37
N PHE A 249 -6.68 13.76 3.08
CA PHE A 249 -6.05 12.49 2.75
C PHE A 249 -5.99 11.59 3.99
N ALA A 250 -6.04 10.28 3.78
CA ALA A 250 -5.60 9.34 4.81
C ALA A 250 -4.08 9.48 5.02
N THR A 251 -3.59 9.12 6.19
CA THR A 251 -2.16 8.98 6.44
C THR A 251 -1.71 7.54 6.19
N ALA A 252 -0.45 7.36 5.83
CA ALA A 252 0.12 6.02 5.69
C ALA A 252 0.08 5.23 7.03
N GLN A 253 0.16 5.95 8.17
CA GLN A 253 0.06 5.35 9.50
C GLN A 253 -1.35 4.78 9.80
N GLU A 254 -2.42 5.45 9.34
CA GLU A 254 -3.78 4.90 9.48
C GLU A 254 -3.92 3.57 8.74
N ILE A 255 -3.37 3.48 7.52
CA ILE A 255 -3.36 2.24 6.73
C ILE A 255 -2.51 1.16 7.43
N ALA A 256 -1.35 1.54 7.96
CA ALA A 256 -0.45 0.63 8.65
C ALA A 256 -1.07 0.04 9.93
N ASN A 257 -1.81 0.84 10.69
CA ASN A 257 -2.53 0.36 11.88
C ASN A 257 -3.56 -0.73 11.53
N MET A 258 -4.30 -0.54 10.44
CA MET A 258 -5.23 -1.56 9.95
C MET A 258 -4.50 -2.81 9.44
N ALA A 259 -3.34 -2.64 8.81
CA ALA A 259 -2.53 -3.78 8.38
C ALA A 259 -2.07 -4.65 9.57
N VAL A 260 -1.68 -4.04 10.70
CA VAL A 260 -1.38 -4.78 11.95
C VAL A 260 -2.59 -5.58 12.41
N ILE A 261 -3.77 -4.97 12.46
CA ILE A 261 -5.01 -5.66 12.88
C ILE A 261 -5.32 -6.83 11.96
N LEU A 262 -5.33 -6.62 10.64
CA LEU A 262 -5.71 -7.64 9.65
C LEU A 262 -4.69 -8.79 9.53
N THR A 263 -3.47 -8.62 9.99
CA THR A 263 -2.45 -9.67 9.99
C THR A 263 -2.21 -10.28 11.37
N SER A 264 -2.88 -9.77 12.40
CA SER A 264 -2.85 -10.32 13.76
C SER A 264 -3.93 -11.38 13.98
N ASN A 265 -3.91 -11.99 15.16
CA ASN A 265 -4.93 -12.95 15.58
C ASN A 265 -6.31 -12.30 15.87
N LEU A 266 -6.37 -10.97 16.01
CA LEU A 266 -7.62 -10.25 16.28
C LEU A 266 -8.63 -10.35 15.15
N SER A 267 -8.16 -10.51 13.91
CA SER A 267 -9.00 -10.51 12.71
C SER A 267 -9.08 -11.86 11.98
N ARG A 268 -8.79 -12.97 12.66
CA ARG A 268 -8.78 -14.32 12.05
C ARG A 268 -10.11 -14.70 11.35
N MET A 269 -11.22 -14.09 11.76
CA MET A 269 -12.54 -14.33 11.16
C MET A 269 -12.87 -13.37 10.02
N VAL A 270 -12.01 -12.38 9.72
CA VAL A 270 -12.09 -11.56 8.50
C VAL A 270 -11.36 -12.33 7.40
N VAL A 271 -12.08 -12.87 6.42
CA VAL A 271 -11.53 -13.77 5.40
C VAL A 271 -12.06 -13.42 4.02
N GLY A 272 -11.17 -13.08 3.10
CA GLY A 272 -11.50 -12.74 1.73
C GLY A 272 -12.11 -11.34 1.56
N ASP A 273 -12.03 -10.53 2.59
CA ASP A 273 -12.62 -9.20 2.59
C ASP A 273 -11.64 -8.10 2.18
N THR A 274 -12.23 -6.97 1.78
CA THR A 274 -11.49 -5.74 1.44
C THR A 274 -11.96 -4.61 2.35
N VAL A 275 -11.09 -4.19 3.25
CA VAL A 275 -11.37 -3.06 4.16
C VAL A 275 -11.10 -1.74 3.44
N TYR A 276 -12.14 -0.96 3.22
CA TYR A 276 -12.08 0.32 2.52
C TYR A 276 -11.75 1.46 3.48
N MET A 277 -10.53 2.00 3.38
CA MET A 277 -10.04 3.13 4.18
C MET A 277 -9.96 4.38 3.31
N THR A 278 -11.12 4.89 2.90
CA THR A 278 -11.23 5.84 1.79
C THR A 278 -11.59 7.26 2.22
N GLY A 279 -11.93 7.47 3.50
CA GLY A 279 -12.50 8.74 3.95
C GLY A 279 -13.85 9.06 3.28
N GLY A 280 -14.53 8.04 2.74
CA GLY A 280 -15.80 8.14 2.01
C GLY A 280 -15.67 8.20 0.48
N CYS A 281 -14.45 8.35 -0.07
CA CYS A 281 -14.22 8.30 -1.52
C CYS A 281 -14.61 6.92 -2.08
N ALA A 282 -15.30 6.89 -3.22
CA ALA A 282 -15.84 5.69 -3.87
C ALA A 282 -16.91 4.92 -3.08
N ASN A 283 -17.12 5.23 -1.80
CA ASN A 283 -18.20 4.65 -1.00
C ASN A 283 -19.41 5.59 -0.93
N LEU A 284 -19.17 6.88 -0.76
CA LEU A 284 -20.19 7.91 -0.59
C LEU A 284 -20.29 8.85 -1.80
N THR A 285 -19.18 9.05 -2.52
CA THR A 285 -19.09 9.90 -3.71
C THR A 285 -17.97 9.45 -4.63
N PHE A 286 -18.09 9.84 -5.91
CA PHE A 286 -17.03 9.72 -6.93
C PHE A 286 -16.39 11.07 -7.29
N ASP A 287 -16.77 12.17 -6.62
CA ASP A 287 -16.37 13.56 -6.97
C ASP A 287 -14.86 13.84 -6.81
N ASP A 288 -14.10 12.91 -6.25
CA ASP A 288 -12.65 13.01 -6.12
C ASP A 288 -11.89 12.58 -7.39
N ILE A 289 -12.60 12.09 -8.42
CA ILE A 289 -12.05 11.74 -9.74
C ILE A 289 -12.91 12.39 -10.82
N ASN A 290 -12.27 12.98 -11.81
CA ASN A 290 -12.94 13.43 -13.04
C ASN A 290 -13.01 12.27 -14.04
N TYR A 291 -14.21 12.03 -14.57
CA TYR A 291 -14.50 11.05 -15.63
C TYR A 291 -14.72 11.68 -17.00
N ASP A 292 -14.66 13.02 -17.10
CA ASP A 292 -14.75 13.71 -18.37
C ASP A 292 -13.50 13.41 -19.20
N ILE A 293 -13.71 12.96 -20.42
CA ILE A 293 -12.65 12.53 -21.34
C ILE A 293 -12.66 13.46 -22.56
N ASN A 294 -11.49 13.95 -22.93
CA ASN A 294 -11.26 14.70 -24.16
C ASN A 294 -10.26 13.91 -25.00
N PHE A 295 -10.75 13.29 -26.06
CA PHE A 295 -9.93 12.63 -27.06
C PHE A 295 -9.32 13.64 -28.05
#